data_2721eff65299c8525372d084e346e1b3
#
_entry.id   2721eff65299c8525372d084e346e1b3
#
_cell.length_a   1.000
_cell.length_b   1.000
_cell.length_c   1.000
_cell.angle_alpha   90.00
_cell.angle_beta   90.00
_cell.angle_gamma   90.00
#
_symmetry.space_group_name_H-M   'P 1'
#
loop_
_entity.id
_entity.type
_entity.pdbx_description
1 polymer ?
#
loop_
_entity_poly.entity_id
_entity_poly.type
_entity_poly.pdbx_seq_one_letter_code
_entity_poly.pdbx_strand_id
1 'polypeptide(L)'
;MILRTILAGLAVSLCVTAVIAQTDPVKTRENLMKENDQHAKVVVQMMRGQQPFDAKKVEAAFAQWADTAKQLPGLFPKGSEKGGDNRASPKIWQNKKDFDQKAAAFGKAVADNRAKAVASLAGLKQAVAAVGKTCDSCHDDYRLSKR
;
A
#
# COMPACT_ATOMS: atom_id res chain seq x y z
N MET A 1 -69.48 27.99 -10.69
CA MET A 1 -68.92 26.59 -10.72
C MET A 1 -67.45 26.69 -11.08
N ILE A 2 -66.56 26.51 -10.10
CA ILE A 2 -65.12 26.65 -10.28
C ILE A 2 -64.57 25.25 -10.24
N LEU A 3 -64.03 24.78 -11.41
CA LEU A 3 -63.40 23.45 -11.59
C LEU A 3 -61.93 23.53 -11.10
N ARG A 4 -61.60 22.89 -9.98
CA ARG A 4 -60.27 22.76 -9.44
C ARG A 4 -59.61 21.52 -10.05
N THR A 5 -58.71 21.72 -10.99
CA THR A 5 -57.80 20.68 -11.52
C THR A 5 -56.62 20.51 -10.58
N ILE A 6 -56.52 19.34 -9.94
CA ILE A 6 -55.36 18.93 -9.13
C ILE A 6 -54.36 18.26 -10.05
N LEU A 7 -53.24 18.90 -10.33
CA LEU A 7 -52.07 18.25 -10.96
C LEU A 7 -51.29 17.47 -9.89
N ALA A 8 -51.38 16.15 -9.95
CA ALA A 8 -50.50 15.26 -9.17
C ALA A 8 -49.14 15.14 -9.88
N GLY A 9 -48.14 15.83 -9.38
CA GLY A 9 -46.79 15.72 -9.85
C GLY A 9 -46.12 14.42 -9.32
N LEU A 10 -45.86 13.49 -10.21
CA LEU A 10 -45.13 12.25 -9.91
C LEU A 10 -43.62 12.55 -9.87
N ALA A 11 -43.05 12.71 -8.68
CA ALA A 11 -41.61 12.86 -8.50
C ALA A 11 -40.92 11.48 -8.63
N VAL A 12 -40.36 11.21 -9.80
CA VAL A 12 -39.51 10.03 -10.01
C VAL A 12 -38.14 10.31 -9.38
N SER A 13 -37.90 9.72 -8.20
CA SER A 13 -36.59 9.75 -7.52
C SER A 13 -35.67 8.78 -8.21
N LEU A 14 -34.72 9.28 -9.05
CA LEU A 14 -33.63 8.48 -9.59
C LEU A 14 -32.63 8.20 -8.47
N CYS A 15 -32.69 7.00 -7.88
CA CYS A 15 -31.61 6.48 -7.06
C CYS A 15 -30.41 6.15 -7.98
N VAL A 16 -29.48 7.08 -8.09
CA VAL A 16 -28.17 6.81 -8.70
C VAL A 16 -27.37 5.97 -7.70
N THR A 17 -27.41 4.65 -7.85
CA THR A 17 -26.49 3.75 -7.16
C THR A 17 -25.11 3.95 -7.79
N ALA A 18 -24.25 4.69 -7.11
CA ALA A 18 -22.83 4.76 -7.47
C ALA A 18 -22.23 3.35 -7.31
N VAL A 19 -22.05 2.65 -8.42
CA VAL A 19 -21.24 1.43 -8.48
C VAL A 19 -19.80 1.89 -8.27
N ILE A 20 -19.33 1.86 -7.02
CA ILE A 20 -17.91 2.00 -6.72
C ILE A 20 -17.27 0.78 -7.34
N ALA A 21 -16.52 0.99 -8.43
CA ALA A 21 -15.71 -0.04 -9.04
C ALA A 21 -14.78 -0.59 -7.96
N GLN A 22 -15.07 -1.79 -7.47
CA GLN A 22 -14.29 -2.44 -6.44
C GLN A 22 -12.94 -2.79 -7.07
N THR A 23 -11.91 -2.02 -6.76
CA THR A 23 -10.55 -2.28 -7.26
C THR A 23 -10.15 -3.68 -6.83
N ASP A 24 -9.66 -4.49 -7.78
CA ASP A 24 -9.16 -5.83 -7.51
C ASP A 24 -8.06 -5.78 -6.44
N PRO A 25 -8.29 -6.33 -5.23
CA PRO A 25 -7.32 -6.24 -4.13
C PRO A 25 -6.03 -6.99 -4.44
N VAL A 26 -6.09 -8.06 -5.26
CA VAL A 26 -4.89 -8.80 -5.70
C VAL A 26 -4.03 -7.90 -6.56
N LYS A 27 -4.62 -7.27 -7.57
CA LYS A 27 -3.93 -6.36 -8.46
C LYS A 27 -3.38 -5.13 -7.75
N THR A 28 -4.14 -4.60 -6.80
CA THR A 28 -3.72 -3.43 -6.01
C THR A 28 -2.47 -3.75 -5.19
N ARG A 29 -2.44 -4.87 -4.45
CA ARG A 29 -1.25 -5.23 -3.66
C ARG A 29 -0.04 -5.59 -4.53
N GLU A 30 -0.25 -6.20 -5.71
CA GLU A 30 0.83 -6.43 -6.69
C GLU A 30 1.45 -5.11 -7.16
N ASN A 31 0.63 -4.13 -7.52
CA ASN A 31 1.07 -2.81 -7.96
C ASN A 31 1.82 -2.08 -6.84
N LEU A 32 1.30 -2.06 -5.62
CA LEU A 32 1.99 -1.45 -4.46
C LEU A 32 3.37 -2.06 -4.23
N MET A 33 3.51 -3.39 -4.31
CA MET A 33 4.81 -4.05 -4.15
C MET A 33 5.76 -3.75 -5.30
N LYS A 34 5.25 -3.64 -6.54
CA LYS A 34 6.05 -3.24 -7.70
C LYS A 34 6.56 -1.81 -7.58
N GLU A 35 5.73 -0.88 -7.13
CA GLU A 35 6.10 0.51 -6.89
C GLU A 35 7.12 0.62 -5.75
N ASN A 36 6.92 -0.12 -4.66
CA ASN A 36 7.90 -0.19 -3.57
C ASN A 36 9.28 -0.67 -4.06
N ASP A 37 9.32 -1.69 -4.92
CA ASP A 37 10.56 -2.21 -5.51
C ASP A 37 11.24 -1.17 -6.41
N GLN A 38 10.48 -0.43 -7.22
CA GLN A 38 11.01 0.64 -8.07
C GLN A 38 11.68 1.74 -7.22
N HIS A 39 11.02 2.20 -6.16
CA HIS A 39 11.57 3.18 -5.24
C HIS A 39 12.79 2.65 -4.47
N ALA A 40 12.74 1.39 -4.02
CA ALA A 40 13.87 0.75 -3.34
C ALA A 40 15.10 0.66 -4.25
N LYS A 41 14.94 0.32 -5.54
CA LYS A 41 16.04 0.32 -6.51
C LYS A 41 16.72 1.67 -6.63
N VAL A 42 15.96 2.76 -6.76
CA VAL A 42 16.50 4.12 -6.83
C VAL A 42 17.30 4.46 -5.57
N VAL A 43 16.74 4.16 -4.41
CA VAL A 43 17.39 4.40 -3.11
C VAL A 43 18.68 3.58 -2.97
N VAL A 44 18.66 2.30 -3.35
CA VAL A 44 19.84 1.42 -3.31
C VAL A 44 20.94 1.90 -4.24
N GLN A 45 20.60 2.42 -5.44
CA GLN A 45 21.58 2.99 -6.37
C GLN A 45 22.30 4.22 -5.76
N MET A 46 21.55 5.09 -5.04
CA MET A 46 22.17 6.19 -4.29
C MET A 46 23.11 5.67 -3.19
N MET A 47 22.66 4.67 -2.41
CA MET A 47 23.48 4.08 -1.33
C MET A 47 24.78 3.45 -1.83
N ARG A 48 24.79 2.93 -3.06
CA ARG A 48 25.94 2.34 -3.75
C ARG A 48 26.81 3.35 -4.50
N GLY A 49 26.44 4.65 -4.49
CA GLY A 49 27.16 5.68 -5.23
C GLY A 49 26.96 5.62 -6.75
N GLN A 50 25.98 4.84 -7.23
CA GLN A 50 25.64 4.74 -8.66
C GLN A 50 24.80 5.91 -9.15
N GLN A 51 24.20 6.66 -8.23
CA GLN A 51 23.49 7.92 -8.43
C GLN A 51 23.83 8.90 -7.30
N PRO A 52 23.84 10.21 -7.56
CA PRO A 52 23.99 11.19 -6.51
C PRO A 52 22.79 11.12 -5.55
N PHE A 53 23.03 11.50 -4.28
CA PHE A 53 21.95 11.62 -3.30
C PHE A 53 20.96 12.69 -3.74
N ASP A 54 19.68 12.34 -3.74
CA ASP A 54 18.56 13.22 -4.09
C ASP A 54 17.47 13.10 -3.02
N ALA A 55 17.38 14.12 -2.18
CA ALA A 55 16.42 14.17 -1.09
C ALA A 55 14.95 14.07 -1.56
N LYS A 56 14.62 14.59 -2.76
CA LYS A 56 13.25 14.51 -3.29
C LYS A 56 12.88 13.08 -3.69
N LYS A 57 13.81 12.35 -4.29
CA LYS A 57 13.59 10.93 -4.63
C LYS A 57 13.50 10.05 -3.37
N VAL A 58 14.30 10.35 -2.34
CA VAL A 58 14.22 9.68 -1.04
C VAL A 58 12.87 9.95 -0.40
N GLU A 59 12.41 11.19 -0.40
CA GLU A 59 11.11 11.59 0.11
C GLU A 59 9.96 10.85 -0.60
N ALA A 60 10.01 10.76 -1.93
CA ALA A 60 9.02 10.03 -2.72
C ALA A 60 8.99 8.53 -2.36
N ALA A 61 10.16 7.92 -2.14
CA ALA A 61 10.24 6.51 -1.73
C ALA A 61 9.61 6.28 -0.36
N PHE A 62 9.91 7.12 0.62
CA PHE A 62 9.33 7.01 1.96
C PHE A 62 7.83 7.32 1.98
N ALA A 63 7.36 8.25 1.14
CA ALA A 63 5.92 8.52 0.97
C ALA A 63 5.19 7.29 0.40
N GLN A 64 5.72 6.67 -0.65
CA GLN A 64 5.18 5.44 -1.24
C GLN A 64 5.14 4.30 -0.22
N TRP A 65 6.20 4.07 0.55
CA TRP A 65 6.24 3.04 1.57
C TRP A 65 5.24 3.29 2.69
N ALA A 66 5.05 4.54 3.11
CA ALA A 66 4.04 4.92 4.10
C ALA A 66 2.61 4.66 3.59
N ASP A 67 2.33 5.00 2.33
CA ASP A 67 1.04 4.75 1.70
C ASP A 67 0.76 3.24 1.58
N THR A 68 1.77 2.46 1.17
CA THR A 68 1.66 1.00 1.15
C THR A 68 1.33 0.43 2.53
N ALA A 69 2.04 0.87 3.58
CA ALA A 69 1.79 0.38 4.94
C ALA A 69 0.35 0.65 5.41
N LYS A 70 -0.22 1.79 5.01
CA LYS A 70 -1.60 2.18 5.32
C LYS A 70 -2.62 1.33 4.58
N GLN A 71 -2.38 1.00 3.31
CA GLN A 71 -3.33 0.26 2.48
C GLN A 71 -3.30 -1.25 2.72
N LEU A 72 -2.12 -1.82 2.97
CA LEU A 72 -1.89 -3.27 3.04
C LEU A 72 -2.91 -4.03 3.91
N PRO A 73 -3.27 -3.61 5.15
CA PRO A 73 -4.20 -4.36 5.98
C PRO A 73 -5.57 -4.61 5.33
N GLY A 74 -6.05 -3.66 4.51
CA GLY A 74 -7.34 -3.73 3.82
C GLY A 74 -7.34 -4.56 2.53
N LEU A 75 -6.17 -4.94 2.02
CA LEU A 75 -6.03 -5.59 0.70
C LEU A 75 -6.06 -7.12 0.75
N PHE A 76 -6.42 -7.72 1.88
CA PHE A 76 -6.53 -9.16 2.06
C PHE A 76 -7.93 -9.58 2.55
N PRO A 77 -9.00 -9.17 1.84
CA PRO A 77 -10.34 -9.65 2.16
C PRO A 77 -10.44 -11.15 1.88
N LYS A 78 -11.41 -11.82 2.54
CA LYS A 78 -11.73 -13.22 2.26
C LYS A 78 -12.11 -13.38 0.79
N GLY A 79 -11.57 -14.40 0.12
CA GLY A 79 -11.78 -14.65 -1.30
C GLY A 79 -10.69 -14.06 -2.21
N SER A 80 -9.72 -13.28 -1.67
CA SER A 80 -8.58 -12.75 -2.43
C SER A 80 -7.29 -13.56 -2.28
N GLU A 81 -7.40 -14.82 -1.87
CA GLU A 81 -6.27 -15.75 -1.67
C GLU A 81 -5.66 -16.21 -3.00
N LYS A 82 -6.42 -16.13 -4.08
CA LYS A 82 -6.04 -16.62 -5.42
C LYS A 82 -6.19 -15.52 -6.44
N GLY A 83 -5.55 -15.69 -7.60
CA GLY A 83 -5.62 -14.78 -8.74
C GLY A 83 -4.30 -14.08 -9.01
N GLY A 84 -4.09 -13.60 -10.25
CA GLY A 84 -2.91 -12.86 -10.68
C GLY A 84 -1.59 -13.60 -10.45
N ASP A 85 -0.50 -12.82 -10.32
CA ASP A 85 0.82 -13.31 -9.85
C ASP A 85 0.87 -13.26 -8.32
N ASN A 86 -0.17 -13.81 -7.68
CA ASN A 86 -0.37 -13.75 -6.25
C ASN A 86 0.66 -14.61 -5.50
N ARG A 87 1.52 -13.96 -4.74
CA ARG A 87 2.51 -14.59 -3.86
C ARG A 87 2.17 -14.48 -2.38
N ALA A 88 0.95 -14.06 -2.06
CA ALA A 88 0.48 -14.01 -0.69
C ALA A 88 0.33 -15.43 -0.11
N SER A 89 0.94 -15.67 1.04
CA SER A 89 0.80 -16.94 1.76
C SER A 89 -0.60 -17.06 2.37
N PRO A 90 -1.24 -18.23 2.35
CA PRO A 90 -2.49 -18.48 3.08
C PRO A 90 -2.41 -18.15 4.58
N LYS A 91 -1.21 -18.14 5.15
CA LYS A 91 -0.96 -17.75 6.55
C LYS A 91 -1.48 -16.34 6.89
N ILE A 92 -1.59 -15.44 5.91
CA ILE A 92 -2.12 -14.08 6.12
C ILE A 92 -3.55 -14.15 6.67
N TRP A 93 -4.40 -14.96 6.07
CA TRP A 93 -5.81 -15.11 6.48
C TRP A 93 -5.97 -15.92 7.76
N GLN A 94 -5.01 -16.81 8.05
CA GLN A 94 -4.97 -17.61 9.28
C GLN A 94 -4.48 -16.79 10.49
N ASN A 95 -3.55 -15.83 10.24
CA ASN A 95 -2.89 -15.02 11.28
C ASN A 95 -3.02 -13.52 10.98
N LYS A 96 -4.23 -13.07 10.65
CA LYS A 96 -4.49 -11.67 10.21
C LYS A 96 -4.00 -10.64 11.21
N LYS A 97 -4.14 -10.90 12.51
CA LYS A 97 -3.69 -10.01 13.57
C LYS A 97 -2.17 -9.78 13.53
N ASP A 98 -1.38 -10.85 13.39
CA ASP A 98 0.09 -10.75 13.31
C ASP A 98 0.51 -10.07 12.00
N PHE A 99 -0.14 -10.40 10.89
CA PHE A 99 0.08 -9.71 9.61
C PHE A 99 -0.15 -8.20 9.74
N ASP A 100 -1.24 -7.77 10.38
CA ASP A 100 -1.55 -6.36 10.58
C ASP A 100 -0.53 -5.68 11.50
N GLN A 101 -0.04 -6.38 12.51
CA GLN A 101 1.04 -5.87 13.38
C GLN A 101 2.34 -5.67 12.60
N LYS A 102 2.70 -6.57 11.68
CA LYS A 102 3.88 -6.40 10.81
C LYS A 102 3.69 -5.24 9.83
N ALA A 103 2.51 -5.06 9.27
CA ALA A 103 2.20 -3.89 8.43
C ALA A 103 2.30 -2.57 9.22
N ALA A 104 1.81 -2.55 10.46
CA ALA A 104 1.94 -1.40 11.35
C ALA A 104 3.41 -1.14 11.74
N ALA A 105 4.19 -2.18 12.03
CA ALA A 105 5.63 -2.06 12.31
C ALA A 105 6.40 -1.49 11.12
N PHE A 106 6.07 -1.90 9.88
CA PHE A 106 6.61 -1.30 8.67
C PHE A 106 6.28 0.18 8.57
N GLY A 107 5.02 0.57 8.75
CA GLY A 107 4.60 1.97 8.72
C GLY A 107 5.31 2.81 9.79
N LYS A 108 5.46 2.27 11.01
CA LYS A 108 6.22 2.92 12.07
C LYS A 108 7.69 3.10 11.72
N ALA A 109 8.35 2.07 11.20
CA ALA A 109 9.76 2.15 10.79
C ALA A 109 9.98 3.21 9.70
N VAL A 110 9.05 3.30 8.73
CA VAL A 110 9.07 4.34 7.69
C VAL A 110 8.93 5.73 8.31
N ALA A 111 7.95 5.95 9.17
CA ALA A 111 7.69 7.24 9.81
C ALA A 111 8.87 7.71 10.67
N ASP A 112 9.39 6.83 11.53
CA ASP A 112 10.47 7.14 12.47
C ASP A 112 11.80 7.48 11.78
N ASN A 113 12.00 6.98 10.54
CA ASN A 113 13.27 7.12 9.85
C ASN A 113 13.24 8.12 8.67
N ARG A 114 12.06 8.61 8.25
CA ARG A 114 11.90 9.49 7.09
C ARG A 114 12.75 10.75 7.16
N ALA A 115 12.67 11.51 8.25
CA ALA A 115 13.41 12.74 8.40
C ALA A 115 14.94 12.54 8.30
N LYS A 116 15.45 11.47 8.94
CA LYS A 116 16.86 11.09 8.88
C LYS A 116 17.27 10.70 7.45
N ALA A 117 16.43 9.94 6.75
CA ALA A 117 16.70 9.49 5.39
C ALA A 117 16.84 10.64 4.41
N VAL A 118 15.97 11.64 4.52
CA VAL A 118 15.95 12.81 3.62
C VAL A 118 17.11 13.78 3.90
N ALA A 119 17.65 13.78 5.12
CA ALA A 119 18.68 14.73 5.54
C ALA A 119 20.05 14.44 4.92
N SER A 120 20.42 13.18 4.67
CA SER A 120 21.76 12.83 4.16
C SER A 120 21.85 11.39 3.67
N LEU A 121 22.89 11.11 2.85
CA LEU A 121 23.20 9.75 2.41
C LEU A 121 23.51 8.81 3.60
N ALA A 122 24.19 9.29 4.62
CA ALA A 122 24.47 8.49 5.83
C ALA A 122 23.17 8.15 6.58
N GLY A 123 22.27 9.13 6.73
CA GLY A 123 20.94 8.94 7.30
C GLY A 123 20.09 7.99 6.48
N LEU A 124 20.14 8.09 5.15
CA LEU A 124 19.46 7.19 4.24
C LEU A 124 19.90 5.73 4.43
N LYS A 125 21.21 5.45 4.51
CA LYS A 125 21.74 4.10 4.75
C LYS A 125 21.21 3.49 6.05
N GLN A 126 21.18 4.27 7.13
CA GLN A 126 20.64 3.81 8.42
C GLN A 126 19.12 3.57 8.36
N ALA A 127 18.39 4.48 7.74
CA ALA A 127 16.95 4.42 7.61
C ALA A 127 16.51 3.20 6.80
N VAL A 128 17.17 2.96 5.65
CA VAL A 128 16.86 1.81 4.77
C VAL A 128 17.19 0.49 5.46
N ALA A 129 18.26 0.43 6.26
CA ALA A 129 18.55 -0.77 7.04
C ALA A 129 17.46 -1.08 8.08
N ALA A 130 16.89 -0.05 8.71
CA ALA A 130 15.79 -0.22 9.66
C ALA A 130 14.48 -0.63 8.98
N VAL A 131 14.10 0.05 7.89
CA VAL A 131 12.89 -0.25 7.12
C VAL A 131 13.00 -1.63 6.45
N GLY A 132 14.15 -1.97 5.87
CA GLY A 132 14.40 -3.25 5.21
C GLY A 132 14.13 -4.45 6.10
N LYS A 133 14.55 -4.40 7.39
CA LYS A 133 14.26 -5.46 8.37
C LYS A 133 12.75 -5.75 8.50
N THR A 134 11.90 -4.74 8.38
CA THR A 134 10.45 -4.94 8.45
C THR A 134 9.89 -5.55 7.17
N CYS A 135 10.46 -5.20 6.02
CA CYS A 135 10.12 -5.83 4.74
C CYS A 135 10.47 -7.33 4.76
N ASP A 136 11.69 -7.67 5.19
CA ASP A 136 12.16 -9.05 5.27
C ASP A 136 11.32 -9.87 6.26
N SER A 137 11.11 -9.36 7.47
CA SER A 137 10.31 -10.05 8.50
C SER A 137 8.88 -10.38 8.03
N CYS A 138 8.22 -9.48 7.28
CA CYS A 138 6.91 -9.74 6.72
C CYS A 138 6.98 -10.77 5.57
N HIS A 139 7.96 -10.62 4.67
CA HIS A 139 8.12 -11.48 3.50
C HIS A 139 8.52 -12.92 3.87
N ASP A 140 9.31 -13.12 4.91
CA ASP A 140 9.70 -14.46 5.38
C ASP A 140 8.49 -15.27 5.84
N ASP A 141 7.53 -14.63 6.50
CA ASP A 141 6.36 -15.31 7.03
C ASP A 141 5.21 -15.42 6.02
N TYR A 142 5.03 -14.35 5.20
CA TYR A 142 3.78 -14.12 4.47
C TYR A 142 3.92 -14.05 2.95
N ARG A 143 5.14 -14.19 2.39
CA ARG A 143 5.37 -14.25 0.95
C ARG A 143 5.84 -15.63 0.49
N LEU A 144 5.14 -16.23 -0.47
CA LEU A 144 5.55 -17.47 -1.11
C LEU A 144 6.78 -17.24 -2.02
N SER A 145 7.65 -18.24 -2.10
CA SER A 145 8.77 -18.27 -3.07
C SER A 145 8.23 -18.25 -4.50
N LYS A 146 9.02 -17.74 -5.45
CA LYS A 146 8.73 -17.96 -6.88
C LYS A 146 8.85 -19.46 -7.17
N ARG A 147 7.82 -19.99 -7.82
CA ARG A 147 7.89 -21.33 -8.42
C ARG A 147 8.73 -21.29 -9.67
#